data_e47f520d35a0042fff0e7f6fb739550e
#
_entry.id   e47f520d35a0042fff0e7f6fb739550e
#
_cell.length_a   1.000
_cell.length_b   1.000
_cell.length_c   1.000
_cell.angle_alpha   90.00
_cell.angle_beta   90.00
_cell.angle_gamma   90.00
#
_symmetry.space_group_name_H-M   'P 1'
#
loop_
_entity.id
_entity.type
_entity.pdbx_description
1 polymer ?
#
loop_
_entity_poly.entity_id
_entity_poly.type
_entity_poly.pdbx_seq_one_letter_code
_entity_poly.pdbx_strand_id
1 'polypeptide(L)'
;MTTEGYRTVAEIAEGWGVTPRRVRDFCAAGRIPGAKQDGRSWLIPASAVKPVDGRSARGPAFSEKKESATMQEVKEKRNMMNYCPDIKVFDATMRDGGLVNNFAFTDEFVRDLYQANIAAGVDYMEFGYRASKNMFKESEFGKWKFTSEEDLRAIVGENKTPLKISIMADAGRTDYKTDILPKKDSVVDIIRVACYIHQIPLAIDMIEDAKAKGYEVSCNLMAVSKVAGEDLEAALRLIASSSVDILYLVDSFGNFYPEQIANLAKKYVEVMGDKQTGFHGHNNQQLAFANTIESCRHGVNYLDVTVNGMGRGAGNCFSEQLLSFLKNPKYSALPILDLVQKHVLKMKADGWKWGYDIPYLLTGVMNSHPSSAIKFIKEGRTDYSWFAHELMEMD
;
A
#
# COMPACT_ATOMS: atom_id res chain seq x y z
N MET A 1 -45.97 -35.90 36.11
CA MET A 1 -45.14 -36.49 35.05
C MET A 1 -43.71 -36.60 35.57
N THR A 2 -43.14 -37.79 35.56
CA THR A 2 -41.84 -38.06 36.13
C THR A 2 -40.76 -37.32 35.32
N THR A 3 -40.02 -36.48 35.97
CA THR A 3 -38.89 -35.69 35.44
C THR A 3 -37.58 -36.50 35.39
N GLU A 4 -37.67 -37.83 35.40
CA GLU A 4 -36.52 -38.68 35.32
C GLU A 4 -35.79 -38.47 33.98
N GLY A 5 -34.56 -38.04 34.06
CA GLY A 5 -33.68 -37.77 32.87
C GLY A 5 -33.66 -36.33 32.36
N TYR A 6 -34.43 -35.39 32.98
CA TYR A 6 -34.44 -33.95 32.61
C TYR A 6 -33.98 -33.09 33.78
N ARG A 7 -33.38 -31.92 33.45
CA ARG A 7 -32.96 -30.90 34.39
C ARG A 7 -33.63 -29.56 34.05
N THR A 8 -33.73 -28.69 35.03
CA THR A 8 -34.25 -27.34 34.89
C THR A 8 -33.19 -26.43 34.22
N VAL A 9 -33.64 -25.29 33.69
CA VAL A 9 -32.78 -24.24 33.14
C VAL A 9 -31.76 -23.77 34.17
N ALA A 10 -32.13 -23.68 35.47
CA ALA A 10 -31.21 -23.24 36.51
C ALA A 10 -30.07 -24.24 36.77
N GLU A 11 -30.39 -25.53 36.90
CA GLU A 11 -29.40 -26.59 37.10
C GLU A 11 -28.42 -26.73 35.92
N ILE A 12 -28.94 -26.59 34.71
CA ILE A 12 -28.09 -26.61 33.49
C ILE A 12 -27.21 -25.36 33.42
N ALA A 13 -27.73 -24.20 33.77
CA ALA A 13 -26.97 -22.95 33.79
C ALA A 13 -25.79 -23.01 34.75
N GLU A 14 -26.04 -23.54 35.95
CA GLU A 14 -24.99 -23.77 36.95
C GLU A 14 -23.93 -24.76 36.46
N GLY A 15 -24.34 -25.91 35.94
CA GLY A 15 -23.40 -26.92 35.41
C GLY A 15 -22.59 -26.46 34.20
N TRP A 16 -23.09 -25.57 33.40
CA TRP A 16 -22.42 -25.01 32.21
C TRP A 16 -21.66 -23.70 32.47
N GLY A 17 -21.76 -23.11 33.67
CA GLY A 17 -21.17 -21.82 34.03
C GLY A 17 -21.68 -20.66 33.16
N VAL A 18 -23.01 -20.61 32.92
CA VAL A 18 -23.68 -19.57 32.14
C VAL A 18 -24.89 -19.03 32.85
N THR A 19 -25.46 -17.93 32.38
CA THR A 19 -26.69 -17.39 32.95
C THR A 19 -27.93 -18.21 32.54
N PRO A 20 -28.99 -18.33 33.40
CA PRO A 20 -30.24 -18.98 33.03
C PRO A 20 -30.90 -18.41 31.77
N ARG A 21 -30.70 -17.12 31.51
CA ARG A 21 -31.13 -16.47 30.26
C ARG A 21 -30.46 -17.10 29.05
N ARG A 22 -29.17 -17.32 29.10
CA ARG A 22 -28.39 -17.91 28.01
C ARG A 22 -28.83 -19.34 27.66
N VAL A 23 -29.18 -20.13 28.67
CA VAL A 23 -29.72 -21.48 28.46
C VAL A 23 -31.10 -21.42 27.77
N ARG A 24 -31.99 -20.48 28.18
CA ARG A 24 -33.26 -20.29 27.47
C ARG A 24 -33.09 -19.88 26.03
N ASP A 25 -32.11 -19.01 25.73
CA ASP A 25 -31.78 -18.60 24.35
C ASP A 25 -31.33 -19.79 23.50
N PHE A 26 -30.54 -20.71 24.05
CA PHE A 26 -30.17 -21.94 23.37
C PHE A 26 -31.35 -22.89 23.13
N CYS A 27 -32.26 -23.02 24.11
CA CYS A 27 -33.47 -23.80 23.94
C CYS A 27 -34.42 -23.20 22.88
N ALA A 28 -34.68 -21.89 22.93
CA ALA A 28 -35.54 -21.20 21.97
C ALA A 28 -34.98 -21.24 20.55
N ALA A 29 -33.66 -21.25 20.40
CA ALA A 29 -32.96 -21.39 19.12
C ALA A 29 -32.84 -22.85 18.63
N GLY A 30 -33.43 -23.84 19.33
CA GLY A 30 -33.35 -25.26 18.96
C GLY A 30 -31.96 -25.87 19.04
N ARG A 31 -31.04 -25.25 19.77
CA ARG A 31 -29.60 -25.63 19.82
C ARG A 31 -29.30 -26.69 20.89
N ILE A 32 -30.29 -27.10 21.68
CA ILE A 32 -30.15 -28.19 22.64
C ILE A 32 -31.07 -29.34 22.19
N PRO A 33 -30.53 -30.40 21.61
CA PRO A 33 -31.32 -31.55 21.17
C PRO A 33 -32.08 -32.16 22.32
N GLY A 34 -33.36 -32.40 22.11
CA GLY A 34 -34.26 -33.03 23.12
C GLY A 34 -34.79 -32.08 24.21
N ALA A 35 -34.45 -30.80 24.18
CA ALA A 35 -35.07 -29.82 25.05
C ALA A 35 -36.57 -29.66 24.71
N LYS A 36 -37.45 -29.65 25.74
CA LYS A 36 -38.91 -29.55 25.60
C LYS A 36 -39.42 -28.38 26.41
N GLN A 37 -40.38 -27.65 25.88
CA GLN A 37 -41.08 -26.62 26.62
C GLN A 37 -42.27 -27.22 27.37
N ASP A 38 -42.30 -27.00 28.68
CA ASP A 38 -43.42 -27.41 29.55
C ASP A 38 -43.98 -26.15 30.22
N GLY A 39 -45.10 -25.66 29.73
CA GLY A 39 -45.67 -24.38 30.13
C GLY A 39 -44.73 -23.21 29.89
N ARG A 40 -44.32 -22.51 30.98
CA ARG A 40 -43.38 -21.40 30.94
C ARG A 40 -41.91 -21.81 31.16
N SER A 41 -41.68 -23.11 31.37
CA SER A 41 -40.36 -23.67 31.71
C SER A 41 -39.81 -24.54 30.60
N TRP A 42 -38.47 -24.69 30.53
CA TRP A 42 -37.81 -25.64 29.67
C TRP A 42 -37.30 -26.83 30.49
N LEU A 43 -37.55 -28.04 29.97
CA LEU A 43 -36.98 -29.29 30.45
C LEU A 43 -35.86 -29.69 29.50
N ILE A 44 -34.66 -29.87 30.02
CA ILE A 44 -33.45 -30.12 29.23
C ILE A 44 -32.90 -31.49 29.61
N PRO A 45 -32.59 -32.36 28.64
CA PRO A 45 -32.00 -33.69 28.97
C PRO A 45 -30.77 -33.52 29.85
N ALA A 46 -30.66 -34.37 30.90
CA ALA A 46 -29.53 -34.34 31.81
C ALA A 46 -28.16 -34.63 31.10
N SER A 47 -28.24 -35.31 29.95
CA SER A 47 -27.10 -35.59 29.07
C SER A 47 -26.78 -34.47 28.07
N ALA A 48 -27.52 -33.34 28.10
CA ALA A 48 -27.28 -32.25 27.15
C ALA A 48 -25.90 -31.64 27.30
N VAL A 49 -25.21 -31.46 26.17
CA VAL A 49 -23.92 -30.79 26.11
C VAL A 49 -24.10 -29.32 25.81
N LYS A 50 -23.30 -28.47 26.45
CA LYS A 50 -23.36 -27.02 26.25
C LYS A 50 -23.10 -26.71 24.75
N PRO A 51 -24.04 -26.01 24.04
CA PRO A 51 -23.83 -25.60 22.67
C PRO A 51 -22.64 -24.65 22.56
N VAL A 52 -21.80 -24.83 21.53
CA VAL A 52 -20.67 -23.93 21.24
C VAL A 52 -21.20 -22.52 21.02
N ASP A 53 -20.67 -21.53 21.71
CA ASP A 53 -21.12 -20.16 21.57
C ASP A 53 -20.69 -19.63 20.18
N GLY A 54 -21.66 -19.28 19.31
CA GLY A 54 -21.40 -18.78 17.96
C GLY A 54 -20.63 -17.47 17.89
N ARG A 55 -20.35 -16.85 19.06
CA ARG A 55 -19.46 -15.68 19.16
C ARG A 55 -17.99 -16.06 19.31
N SER A 56 -17.68 -17.33 19.61
CA SER A 56 -16.31 -17.85 19.67
C SER A 56 -15.90 -18.68 18.43
N ALA A 57 -16.83 -18.93 17.51
CA ALA A 57 -16.54 -19.63 16.26
C ALA A 57 -16.19 -18.63 15.15
N ARG A 58 -15.00 -18.03 15.20
CA ARG A 58 -14.33 -17.49 14.02
C ARG A 58 -13.44 -18.60 13.45
N GLY A 59 -13.86 -19.15 12.32
CA GLY A 59 -13.06 -20.04 11.47
C GLY A 59 -13.51 -21.50 11.48
N PRO A 60 -13.46 -22.22 10.34
CA PRO A 60 -13.72 -23.64 10.25
C PRO A 60 -12.65 -24.42 11.00
N ALA A 61 -13.08 -25.45 11.74
CA ALA A 61 -12.21 -26.41 12.38
C ALA A 61 -11.40 -27.15 11.31
N PHE A 62 -10.10 -26.93 11.25
CA PHE A 62 -9.18 -27.80 10.54
C PHE A 62 -8.99 -29.07 11.34
N SER A 63 -9.21 -30.22 10.68
CA SER A 63 -8.94 -31.53 11.21
C SER A 63 -7.47 -31.64 11.62
N GLU A 64 -7.20 -32.12 12.83
CA GLU A 64 -5.87 -32.53 13.28
C GLU A 64 -5.31 -33.60 12.37
N LYS A 65 -4.48 -33.24 11.41
CA LYS A 65 -3.41 -34.12 10.94
C LYS A 65 -2.18 -33.77 11.76
N LYS A 66 -1.71 -34.76 12.52
CA LYS A 66 -0.37 -34.76 13.09
C LYS A 66 0.63 -34.73 11.94
N GLU A 67 1.11 -33.54 11.64
CA GLU A 67 2.39 -33.36 10.97
C GLU A 67 3.26 -32.54 11.92
N SER A 68 4.51 -33.00 12.02
CA SER A 68 5.57 -32.29 12.71
C SER A 68 5.62 -30.87 12.12
N ALA A 69 4.87 -29.94 12.71
CA ALA A 69 4.99 -28.54 12.41
C ALA A 69 6.39 -28.13 12.85
N THR A 70 7.28 -27.92 11.91
CA THR A 70 8.23 -26.84 12.04
C THR A 70 7.40 -25.62 12.41
N MET A 71 7.52 -25.14 13.65
CA MET A 71 6.96 -23.88 14.08
C MET A 71 7.45 -22.86 13.05
N GLN A 72 6.54 -22.40 12.19
CA GLN A 72 6.78 -21.22 11.38
C GLN A 72 6.96 -20.12 12.40
N GLU A 73 8.22 -19.72 12.63
CA GLU A 73 8.56 -18.59 13.48
C GLU A 73 7.63 -17.47 13.05
N VAL A 74 6.76 -17.03 13.96
CA VAL A 74 6.07 -15.76 13.82
C VAL A 74 7.21 -14.76 13.69
N LYS A 75 7.49 -14.30 12.48
CA LYS A 75 8.57 -13.33 12.22
C LYS A 75 8.34 -12.20 13.21
N GLU A 76 9.20 -12.11 14.21
CA GLU A 76 9.13 -11.03 15.19
C GLU A 76 9.04 -9.72 14.45
N LYS A 77 8.20 -8.80 14.93
CA LYS A 77 8.09 -7.48 14.35
C LYS A 77 9.48 -6.87 14.24
N ARG A 78 9.86 -6.43 13.04
CA ARG A 78 11.15 -5.81 12.81
C ARG A 78 11.34 -4.62 13.75
N ASN A 79 12.43 -4.59 14.50
CA ASN A 79 12.78 -3.45 15.34
C ASN A 79 13.47 -2.36 14.49
N MET A 80 12.72 -1.32 14.15
CA MET A 80 13.18 -0.23 13.31
C MET A 80 14.26 0.65 13.97
N MET A 81 14.53 0.47 15.27
CA MET A 81 15.65 1.12 15.95
C MET A 81 16.99 0.40 15.74
N ASN A 82 16.95 -0.78 15.12
CA ASN A 82 18.12 -1.57 14.76
C ASN A 82 18.46 -1.42 13.28
N TYR A 83 19.64 -1.89 12.90
CA TYR A 83 20.04 -2.02 11.51
C TYR A 83 19.22 -3.12 10.80
N CYS A 84 18.61 -2.76 9.69
CA CYS A 84 17.82 -3.65 8.85
C CYS A 84 18.43 -3.63 7.42
N PRO A 85 19.30 -4.61 7.09
CA PRO A 85 20.09 -4.60 5.84
C PRO A 85 19.27 -4.82 4.57
N ASP A 86 18.09 -5.43 4.71
CA ASP A 86 17.19 -5.77 3.60
C ASP A 86 16.30 -4.60 3.16
N ILE A 87 16.28 -3.49 3.90
CA ILE A 87 15.54 -2.28 3.50
C ILE A 87 16.17 -1.65 2.27
N LYS A 88 15.32 -1.28 1.32
CA LYS A 88 15.62 -0.54 0.11
C LYS A 88 14.84 0.76 0.09
N VAL A 89 15.52 1.87 -0.17
CA VAL A 89 14.88 3.17 -0.34
C VAL A 89 14.74 3.48 -1.84
N PHE A 90 13.54 3.89 -2.21
CA PHE A 90 13.14 4.15 -3.59
C PHE A 90 12.71 5.61 -3.74
N ASP A 91 13.47 6.43 -4.45
CA ASP A 91 13.12 7.81 -4.72
C ASP A 91 12.12 7.90 -5.89
N ALA A 92 10.94 8.44 -5.62
CA ALA A 92 9.88 8.66 -6.60
C ALA A 92 9.66 10.16 -6.90
N THR A 93 10.63 11.03 -6.57
CA THR A 93 10.50 12.50 -6.69
C THR A 93 10.13 12.94 -8.10
N MET A 94 10.80 12.41 -9.11
CA MET A 94 10.54 12.78 -10.51
C MET A 94 9.18 12.27 -10.99
N ARG A 95 8.80 11.06 -10.58
CA ARG A 95 7.56 10.43 -11.03
C ARG A 95 6.34 11.06 -10.38
N ASP A 96 6.30 11.13 -9.05
CA ASP A 96 5.13 11.64 -8.34
C ASP A 96 5.14 13.18 -8.25
N GLY A 97 6.33 13.76 -8.05
CA GLY A 97 6.52 15.22 -8.12
C GLY A 97 6.24 15.80 -9.51
N GLY A 98 6.40 15.02 -10.57
CA GLY A 98 6.02 15.42 -11.92
C GLY A 98 4.54 15.76 -12.08
N LEU A 99 3.68 15.26 -11.20
CA LEU A 99 2.26 15.63 -11.16
C LEU A 99 2.02 17.07 -10.62
N VAL A 100 3.03 17.71 -10.04
CA VAL A 100 2.97 19.11 -9.57
C VAL A 100 3.23 20.08 -10.71
N ASN A 101 4.12 19.72 -11.65
CA ASN A 101 4.64 20.62 -12.69
C ASN A 101 4.50 20.07 -14.12
N ASN A 102 3.61 19.11 -14.34
CA ASN A 102 3.44 18.41 -15.63
C ASN A 102 4.75 17.80 -16.15
N PHE A 103 5.61 17.30 -15.28
CA PHE A 103 6.91 16.67 -15.61
C PHE A 103 7.94 17.61 -16.25
N ALA A 104 7.76 18.91 -16.07
CA ALA A 104 8.65 19.96 -16.62
C ALA A 104 9.80 20.28 -15.66
N PHE A 105 10.60 19.29 -15.29
CA PHE A 105 11.82 19.48 -14.54
C PHE A 105 12.99 19.88 -15.46
N THR A 106 13.87 20.76 -14.96
CA THR A 106 15.10 21.11 -15.67
C THR A 106 16.13 19.98 -15.57
N ASP A 107 16.97 19.83 -16.60
CA ASP A 107 18.04 18.83 -16.59
C ASP A 107 19.05 19.06 -15.46
N GLU A 108 19.24 20.30 -15.03
CA GLU A 108 20.07 20.63 -13.88
C GLU A 108 19.50 20.00 -12.60
N PHE A 109 18.22 20.22 -12.31
CA PHE A 109 17.57 19.62 -11.15
C PHE A 109 17.64 18.08 -11.18
N VAL A 110 17.33 17.48 -12.34
CA VAL A 110 17.33 16.01 -12.47
C VAL A 110 18.72 15.42 -12.27
N ARG A 111 19.76 16.08 -12.80
CA ARG A 111 21.15 15.66 -12.62
C ARG A 111 21.58 15.79 -11.15
N ASP A 112 21.22 16.89 -10.50
CA ASP A 112 21.54 17.11 -9.10
C ASP A 112 20.80 16.12 -8.18
N LEU A 113 19.53 15.81 -8.49
CA LEU A 113 18.76 14.80 -7.77
C LEU A 113 19.38 13.40 -7.92
N TYR A 114 19.81 13.05 -9.14
CA TYR A 114 20.50 11.78 -9.40
C TYR A 114 21.79 11.67 -8.57
N GLN A 115 22.63 12.74 -8.54
CA GLN A 115 23.85 12.77 -7.75
C GLN A 115 23.56 12.75 -6.25
N ALA A 116 22.54 13.49 -5.79
CA ALA A 116 22.13 13.50 -4.38
C ALA A 116 21.68 12.10 -3.92
N ASN A 117 20.91 11.40 -4.73
CA ASN A 117 20.46 10.03 -4.42
C ASN A 117 21.64 9.05 -4.33
N ILE A 118 22.64 9.15 -5.23
CA ILE A 118 23.87 8.35 -5.14
C ILE A 118 24.60 8.63 -3.84
N ALA A 119 24.84 9.91 -3.53
CA ALA A 119 25.56 10.32 -2.31
C ALA A 119 24.79 9.99 -1.03
N ALA A 120 23.45 10.01 -1.08
CA ALA A 120 22.58 9.63 0.02
C ALA A 120 22.46 8.12 0.24
N GLY A 121 23.00 7.29 -0.67
CA GLY A 121 22.94 5.83 -0.62
C GLY A 121 21.56 5.24 -0.96
N VAL A 122 20.69 6.00 -1.63
CA VAL A 122 19.38 5.54 -2.12
C VAL A 122 19.59 4.38 -3.09
N ASP A 123 18.68 3.40 -3.08
CA ASP A 123 18.81 2.19 -3.88
C ASP A 123 18.27 2.33 -5.30
N TYR A 124 17.15 3.06 -5.45
CA TYR A 124 16.43 3.23 -6.72
C TYR A 124 15.99 4.68 -6.91
N MET A 125 16.02 5.15 -8.16
CA MET A 125 15.44 6.44 -8.55
C MET A 125 14.48 6.25 -9.72
N GLU A 126 13.24 6.74 -9.58
CA GLU A 126 12.20 6.69 -10.61
C GLU A 126 12.14 8.01 -11.39
N PHE A 127 12.55 7.97 -12.65
CA PHE A 127 12.67 9.16 -13.49
C PHE A 127 11.35 9.70 -14.05
N GLY A 128 10.29 8.92 -14.02
CA GLY A 128 8.98 9.33 -14.50
C GLY A 128 8.19 8.17 -15.10
N TYR A 129 7.36 8.51 -16.09
CA TYR A 129 6.53 7.53 -16.76
C TYR A 129 7.08 7.19 -18.15
N ARG A 130 6.77 5.98 -18.63
CA ARG A 130 6.83 5.63 -20.05
C ARG A 130 5.41 5.73 -20.63
N ALA A 131 4.85 6.96 -20.65
CA ALA A 131 3.50 7.18 -21.12
C ALA A 131 3.39 7.11 -22.64
N SER A 132 2.28 6.57 -23.14
CA SER A 132 1.98 6.49 -24.58
C SER A 132 1.86 7.90 -25.19
N LYS A 133 2.64 8.20 -26.21
CA LYS A 133 2.54 9.44 -27.00
C LYS A 133 1.27 9.49 -27.85
N ASN A 134 0.57 8.36 -28.05
CA ASN A 134 -0.72 8.30 -28.71
C ASN A 134 -1.84 8.81 -27.81
N MET A 135 -1.67 8.74 -26.48
CA MET A 135 -2.68 9.15 -25.48
C MET A 135 -2.39 10.52 -24.87
N PHE A 136 -1.11 10.88 -24.75
CA PHE A 136 -0.67 12.11 -24.11
C PHE A 136 0.12 12.96 -25.09
N LYS A 137 -0.23 14.24 -25.21
CA LYS A 137 0.45 15.16 -26.12
C LYS A 137 1.75 15.67 -25.52
N GLU A 138 2.85 15.55 -26.26
CA GLU A 138 4.16 16.06 -25.84
C GLU A 138 4.16 17.57 -25.58
N SER A 139 3.24 18.33 -26.19
CA SER A 139 3.10 19.77 -25.96
C SER A 139 2.46 20.14 -24.60
N GLU A 140 1.84 19.18 -23.91
CA GLU A 140 1.15 19.41 -22.64
C GLU A 140 2.00 18.99 -21.43
N PHE A 141 3.05 18.18 -21.66
CA PHE A 141 3.89 17.60 -20.62
C PHE A 141 5.38 17.75 -20.91
N GLY A 142 6.18 17.84 -19.85
CA GLY A 142 7.63 17.73 -19.95
C GLY A 142 8.07 16.32 -20.34
N LYS A 143 9.33 16.21 -20.80
CA LYS A 143 9.91 14.98 -21.32
C LYS A 143 9.89 13.79 -20.36
N TRP A 144 9.91 14.02 -19.05
CA TRP A 144 9.86 13.00 -18.00
C TRP A 144 8.50 12.31 -17.84
N LYS A 145 7.45 12.78 -18.55
CA LYS A 145 6.21 12.03 -18.75
C LYS A 145 6.42 10.82 -19.68
N PHE A 146 7.35 10.93 -20.62
CA PHE A 146 7.61 9.93 -21.64
C PHE A 146 8.95 9.20 -21.44
N THR A 147 9.85 9.79 -20.70
CA THR A 147 11.15 9.28 -20.23
C THR A 147 11.87 8.42 -21.28
N SER A 148 12.36 9.02 -22.36
CA SER A 148 13.09 8.31 -23.43
C SER A 148 14.46 7.80 -22.96
N GLU A 149 15.04 6.81 -23.67
CA GLU A 149 16.41 6.36 -23.42
C GLU A 149 17.45 7.48 -23.62
N GLU A 150 17.21 8.35 -24.60
CA GLU A 150 18.07 9.50 -24.88
C GLU A 150 18.09 10.46 -23.70
N ASP A 151 16.90 10.79 -23.14
CA ASP A 151 16.78 11.65 -21.97
C ASP A 151 17.45 11.06 -20.73
N LEU A 152 17.27 9.75 -20.51
CA LEU A 152 17.92 9.06 -19.40
C LEU A 152 19.44 9.10 -19.55
N ARG A 153 19.98 8.71 -20.72
CA ARG A 153 21.41 8.70 -20.97
C ARG A 153 22.05 10.10 -20.91
N ALA A 154 21.33 11.15 -21.25
CA ALA A 154 21.79 12.53 -21.09
C ALA A 154 22.03 12.92 -19.62
N ILE A 155 21.38 12.23 -18.66
CA ILE A 155 21.54 12.45 -17.21
C ILE A 155 22.54 11.44 -16.60
N VAL A 156 22.31 10.14 -16.82
CA VAL A 156 22.98 9.06 -16.08
C VAL A 156 24.14 8.41 -16.85
N GLY A 157 24.28 8.72 -18.16
CA GLY A 157 25.22 8.00 -19.03
C GLY A 157 24.85 6.52 -19.10
N GLU A 158 25.86 5.65 -18.93
CA GLU A 158 25.67 4.19 -18.84
C GLU A 158 25.42 3.70 -17.41
N ASN A 159 25.11 4.59 -16.49
CA ASN A 159 24.87 4.34 -15.07
C ASN A 159 25.79 3.27 -14.45
N LYS A 160 27.03 3.63 -14.17
CA LYS A 160 28.02 2.74 -13.52
C LYS A 160 27.98 2.83 -11.98
N THR A 161 26.91 3.42 -11.42
CA THR A 161 26.70 3.61 -9.98
C THR A 161 25.86 2.48 -9.38
N PRO A 162 25.84 2.32 -8.07
CA PRO A 162 24.95 1.35 -7.43
C PRO A 162 23.46 1.74 -7.44
N LEU A 163 23.12 3.01 -7.77
CA LEU A 163 21.75 3.50 -7.85
C LEU A 163 21.06 2.89 -9.08
N LYS A 164 19.99 2.13 -8.88
CA LYS A 164 19.21 1.53 -9.97
C LYS A 164 18.21 2.52 -10.56
N ILE A 165 18.07 2.49 -11.86
CA ILE A 165 17.17 3.37 -12.63
C ILE A 165 15.82 2.72 -12.83
N SER A 166 14.76 3.47 -12.55
CA SER A 166 13.37 3.03 -12.67
C SER A 166 12.52 3.95 -13.54
N ILE A 167 11.53 3.37 -14.18
CA ILE A 167 10.42 4.06 -14.82
C ILE A 167 9.09 3.40 -14.47
N MET A 168 8.00 4.17 -14.47
CA MET A 168 6.65 3.65 -14.27
C MET A 168 5.92 3.47 -15.60
N ALA A 169 5.21 2.35 -15.72
CA ALA A 169 4.37 1.99 -16.84
C ALA A 169 2.94 1.73 -16.34
N ASP A 170 2.02 2.66 -16.60
CA ASP A 170 0.62 2.52 -16.19
C ASP A 170 -0.12 1.56 -17.13
N ALA A 171 -0.84 0.61 -16.57
CA ALA A 171 -1.69 -0.30 -17.33
C ALA A 171 -2.75 0.46 -18.14
N GLY A 172 -2.75 0.24 -19.45
CA GLY A 172 -3.64 0.91 -20.40
C GLY A 172 -3.22 2.36 -20.76
N ARG A 173 -2.03 2.82 -20.30
CA ARG A 173 -1.51 4.17 -20.62
C ARG A 173 -0.06 4.15 -21.13
N THR A 174 0.50 2.98 -21.32
CA THR A 174 1.85 2.73 -21.83
C THR A 174 1.75 1.78 -23.02
N ASP A 175 2.38 2.08 -24.14
CA ASP A 175 2.54 1.18 -25.28
C ASP A 175 3.70 0.20 -25.00
N TYR A 176 3.55 -0.62 -23.95
CA TYR A 176 4.64 -1.38 -23.34
C TYR A 176 5.33 -2.38 -24.27
N LYS A 177 4.63 -2.92 -25.26
CA LYS A 177 5.24 -3.84 -26.24
C LYS A 177 6.33 -3.17 -27.06
N THR A 178 6.15 -1.88 -27.40
CA THR A 178 7.04 -1.10 -28.28
C THR A 178 7.94 -0.15 -27.50
N ASP A 179 7.44 0.52 -26.46
CA ASP A 179 8.13 1.63 -25.80
C ASP A 179 9.05 1.16 -24.68
N ILE A 180 8.87 -0.06 -24.16
CA ILE A 180 9.81 -0.70 -23.26
C ILE A 180 10.78 -1.55 -24.09
N LEU A 181 12.00 -1.06 -24.22
CA LEU A 181 13.07 -1.74 -24.97
C LEU A 181 13.55 -3.00 -24.24
N PRO A 182 14.24 -3.95 -24.90
CA PRO A 182 14.98 -4.99 -24.19
C PRO A 182 16.02 -4.39 -23.23
N LYS A 183 16.22 -5.01 -22.04
CA LYS A 183 17.15 -4.52 -20.99
C LYS A 183 18.57 -4.24 -21.51
N LYS A 184 19.07 -5.05 -22.45
CA LYS A 184 20.41 -4.88 -23.05
C LYS A 184 20.57 -3.55 -23.81
N ASP A 185 19.46 -2.93 -24.23
CA ASP A 185 19.43 -1.69 -25.00
C ASP A 185 19.01 -0.48 -24.14
N SER A 186 18.82 -0.70 -22.82
CA SER A 186 18.29 0.29 -21.89
C SER A 186 19.17 0.44 -20.63
N VAL A 187 19.26 1.67 -20.12
CA VAL A 187 19.87 1.97 -18.82
C VAL A 187 18.92 1.73 -17.65
N VAL A 188 17.62 1.50 -17.93
CA VAL A 188 16.61 1.20 -16.91
C VAL A 188 16.87 -0.18 -16.32
N ASP A 189 16.77 -0.32 -14.99
CA ASP A 189 16.96 -1.57 -14.27
C ASP A 189 15.63 -2.23 -13.88
N ILE A 190 14.63 -1.43 -13.53
CA ILE A 190 13.33 -1.91 -13.06
C ILE A 190 12.18 -1.19 -13.77
N ILE A 191 11.18 -1.95 -14.19
CA ILE A 191 9.89 -1.44 -14.68
C ILE A 191 8.86 -1.57 -13.56
N ARG A 192 8.21 -0.45 -13.21
CA ARG A 192 7.12 -0.43 -12.23
C ARG A 192 5.77 -0.38 -12.94
N VAL A 193 5.04 -1.48 -12.92
CA VAL A 193 3.69 -1.57 -13.51
C VAL A 193 2.68 -1.07 -12.50
N ALA A 194 1.97 0.02 -12.80
CA ALA A 194 0.88 0.53 -11.97
C ALA A 194 -0.48 0.13 -12.54
N CYS A 195 -1.38 -0.37 -11.70
CA CYS A 195 -2.70 -0.79 -12.14
C CYS A 195 -3.76 -0.63 -11.04
N TYR A 196 -5.02 -0.53 -11.47
CA TYR A 196 -6.18 -0.75 -10.60
C TYR A 196 -6.60 -2.21 -10.63
N ILE A 197 -7.43 -2.64 -9.68
CA ILE A 197 -7.85 -4.05 -9.56
C ILE A 197 -8.47 -4.62 -10.86
N HIS A 198 -9.28 -3.83 -11.55
CA HIS A 198 -9.90 -4.25 -12.82
C HIS A 198 -8.93 -4.36 -14.00
N GLN A 199 -7.69 -3.89 -13.85
CA GLN A 199 -6.63 -3.92 -14.86
C GLN A 199 -5.61 -5.05 -14.62
N ILE A 200 -5.80 -5.90 -13.61
CA ILE A 200 -4.83 -6.96 -13.25
C ILE A 200 -4.47 -7.88 -14.43
N PRO A 201 -5.41 -8.34 -15.29
CA PRO A 201 -5.03 -9.17 -16.42
C PRO A 201 -4.02 -8.47 -17.36
N LEU A 202 -4.24 -7.18 -17.64
CA LEU A 202 -3.31 -6.37 -18.44
C LEU A 202 -1.99 -6.16 -17.72
N ALA A 203 -2.04 -5.87 -16.41
CA ALA A 203 -0.82 -5.68 -15.61
C ALA A 203 0.05 -6.94 -15.60
N ILE A 204 -0.54 -8.13 -15.51
CA ILE A 204 0.19 -9.41 -15.60
C ILE A 204 0.85 -9.56 -16.97
N ASP A 205 0.14 -9.26 -18.08
CA ASP A 205 0.76 -9.31 -19.42
C ASP A 205 1.95 -8.32 -19.54
N MET A 206 1.83 -7.12 -18.93
CA MET A 206 2.92 -6.15 -18.89
C MET A 206 4.11 -6.64 -18.04
N ILE A 207 3.84 -7.30 -16.90
CA ILE A 207 4.86 -7.90 -16.05
C ILE A 207 5.62 -8.97 -16.81
N GLU A 208 4.91 -9.91 -17.44
CA GLU A 208 5.52 -11.02 -18.19
C GLU A 208 6.35 -10.50 -19.37
N ASP A 209 5.86 -9.48 -20.10
CA ASP A 209 6.57 -8.84 -21.19
C ASP A 209 7.88 -8.17 -20.70
N ALA A 210 7.82 -7.41 -19.60
CA ALA A 210 8.99 -6.76 -19.02
C ALA A 210 10.02 -7.79 -18.48
N LYS A 211 9.54 -8.87 -17.84
CA LYS A 211 10.39 -10.01 -17.41
C LYS A 211 11.07 -10.69 -18.59
N ALA A 212 10.33 -10.96 -19.68
CA ALA A 212 10.89 -11.55 -20.91
C ALA A 212 11.95 -10.63 -21.55
N LYS A 213 11.84 -9.31 -21.39
CA LYS A 213 12.83 -8.32 -21.82
C LYS A 213 14.04 -8.21 -20.89
N GLY A 214 14.03 -8.88 -19.72
CA GLY A 214 15.17 -8.99 -18.79
C GLY A 214 15.16 -8.00 -17.62
N TYR A 215 14.05 -7.33 -17.33
CA TYR A 215 13.94 -6.37 -16.23
C TYR A 215 13.63 -7.01 -14.88
N GLU A 216 14.04 -6.34 -13.81
CA GLU A 216 13.36 -6.41 -12.51
C GLU A 216 11.99 -5.74 -12.65
N VAL A 217 10.93 -6.31 -12.05
CA VAL A 217 9.56 -5.79 -12.24
C VAL A 217 8.82 -5.67 -10.92
N SER A 218 8.22 -4.50 -10.68
CA SER A 218 7.26 -4.35 -9.60
C SER A 218 5.83 -4.13 -10.11
N CYS A 219 4.86 -4.46 -9.26
CA CYS A 219 3.45 -4.13 -9.44
C CYS A 219 2.99 -3.18 -8.35
N ASN A 220 2.44 -2.04 -8.72
CA ASN A 220 1.88 -1.04 -7.82
C ASN A 220 0.34 -1.09 -7.92
N LEU A 221 -0.29 -1.85 -7.01
CA LEU A 221 -1.76 -1.97 -6.99
C LEU A 221 -2.37 -0.75 -6.31
N MET A 222 -3.03 0.09 -7.12
CA MET A 222 -3.57 1.38 -6.69
C MET A 222 -4.99 1.28 -6.11
N ALA A 223 -5.36 2.27 -5.29
CA ALA A 223 -6.69 2.47 -4.71
C ALA A 223 -7.23 1.25 -3.92
N VAL A 224 -6.35 0.52 -3.25
CA VAL A 224 -6.72 -0.69 -2.49
C VAL A 224 -7.69 -0.41 -1.35
N SER A 225 -7.78 0.83 -0.89
CA SER A 225 -8.74 1.27 0.12
C SER A 225 -10.21 1.24 -0.35
N LYS A 226 -10.45 1.19 -1.65
CA LYS A 226 -11.80 1.08 -2.27
C LYS A 226 -12.14 -0.35 -2.68
N VAL A 227 -11.31 -1.34 -2.34
CA VAL A 227 -11.48 -2.74 -2.76
C VAL A 227 -11.99 -3.57 -1.60
N ALA A 228 -13.01 -4.41 -1.84
CA ALA A 228 -13.49 -5.36 -0.85
C ALA A 228 -12.39 -6.36 -0.44
N GLY A 229 -12.41 -6.81 0.81
CA GLY A 229 -11.33 -7.63 1.36
C GLY A 229 -11.07 -8.94 0.61
N GLU A 230 -12.15 -9.62 0.16
CA GLU A 230 -12.07 -10.88 -0.61
C GLU A 230 -11.53 -10.64 -2.02
N ASP A 231 -11.98 -9.57 -2.69
CA ASP A 231 -11.51 -9.19 -4.02
C ASP A 231 -10.03 -8.79 -3.97
N LEU A 232 -9.61 -8.05 -2.94
CA LEU A 232 -8.21 -7.71 -2.75
C LEU A 232 -7.36 -8.96 -2.58
N GLU A 233 -7.78 -9.93 -1.77
CA GLU A 233 -7.03 -11.15 -1.55
C GLU A 233 -6.87 -11.98 -2.84
N ALA A 234 -7.94 -12.11 -3.62
CA ALA A 234 -7.89 -12.77 -4.93
C ALA A 234 -6.93 -12.05 -5.89
N ALA A 235 -6.98 -10.71 -5.92
CA ALA A 235 -6.09 -9.87 -6.72
C ALA A 235 -4.62 -10.07 -6.34
N LEU A 236 -4.29 -10.05 -5.05
CA LEU A 236 -2.92 -10.24 -4.55
C LEU A 236 -2.38 -11.62 -4.95
N ARG A 237 -3.19 -12.69 -4.82
CA ARG A 237 -2.80 -14.06 -5.23
C ARG A 237 -2.53 -14.15 -6.72
N LEU A 238 -3.34 -13.51 -7.57
CA LEU A 238 -3.13 -13.47 -9.02
C LEU A 238 -1.81 -12.79 -9.37
N ILE A 239 -1.53 -11.61 -8.80
CA ILE A 239 -0.29 -10.89 -9.04
C ILE A 239 0.91 -11.68 -8.51
N ALA A 240 0.82 -12.26 -7.31
CA ALA A 240 1.89 -13.05 -6.72
C ALA A 240 2.24 -14.30 -7.54
N SER A 241 1.26 -14.88 -8.27
CA SER A 241 1.48 -16.04 -9.14
C SER A 241 2.17 -15.69 -10.46
N SER A 242 2.24 -14.39 -10.83
CA SER A 242 2.98 -13.93 -12.02
C SER A 242 4.49 -13.90 -11.77
N SER A 243 5.27 -13.50 -12.78
CA SER A 243 6.73 -13.33 -12.66
C SER A 243 7.16 -12.03 -11.95
N VAL A 244 6.25 -11.33 -11.27
CA VAL A 244 6.57 -10.10 -10.52
C VAL A 244 7.62 -10.36 -9.43
N ASP A 245 8.57 -9.43 -9.26
CA ASP A 245 9.58 -9.51 -8.20
C ASP A 245 9.11 -8.79 -6.93
N ILE A 246 8.42 -7.66 -7.07
CA ILE A 246 8.03 -6.80 -5.95
C ILE A 246 6.56 -6.40 -6.09
N LEU A 247 5.77 -6.57 -5.04
CA LEU A 247 4.38 -6.07 -4.98
C LEU A 247 4.27 -4.92 -3.99
N TYR A 248 3.80 -3.77 -4.48
CA TYR A 248 3.64 -2.56 -3.67
C TYR A 248 2.23 -2.42 -3.10
N LEU A 249 2.15 -2.24 -1.78
CA LEU A 249 0.99 -1.70 -1.08
C LEU A 249 0.98 -0.18 -1.29
N VAL A 250 -0.04 0.33 -1.96
CA VAL A 250 -0.15 1.75 -2.29
C VAL A 250 -1.31 2.40 -1.52
N ASP A 251 -0.99 3.30 -0.60
CA ASP A 251 -1.96 4.18 0.04
C ASP A 251 -2.25 5.39 -0.87
N SER A 252 -3.04 5.16 -1.93
CA SER A 252 -3.30 6.11 -3.02
C SER A 252 -3.97 7.41 -2.57
N PHE A 253 -4.70 7.39 -1.47
CA PHE A 253 -5.48 8.52 -0.98
C PHE A 253 -4.96 9.05 0.36
N GLY A 254 -3.89 8.45 0.90
CA GLY A 254 -3.34 8.80 2.20
C GLY A 254 -4.38 8.65 3.32
N ASN A 255 -5.22 7.60 3.23
CA ASN A 255 -6.36 7.40 4.12
C ASN A 255 -6.16 6.34 5.19
N PHE A 256 -5.14 5.48 5.06
CA PHE A 256 -4.92 4.41 6.02
C PHE A 256 -4.29 4.90 7.33
N TYR A 257 -4.76 4.32 8.42
CA TYR A 257 -4.13 4.42 9.73
C TYR A 257 -3.09 3.30 9.93
N PRO A 258 -2.13 3.47 10.86
CA PRO A 258 -1.06 2.50 11.07
C PRO A 258 -1.53 1.07 11.33
N GLU A 259 -2.63 0.86 12.08
CA GLU A 259 -3.19 -0.47 12.34
C GLU A 259 -3.71 -1.14 11.07
N GLN A 260 -4.27 -0.37 10.13
CA GLN A 260 -4.73 -0.88 8.83
C GLN A 260 -3.53 -1.26 7.97
N ILE A 261 -2.48 -0.43 7.95
CA ILE A 261 -1.22 -0.72 7.27
C ILE A 261 -0.57 -1.97 7.84
N ALA A 262 -0.53 -2.14 9.17
CA ALA A 262 0.00 -3.35 9.81
C ALA A 262 -0.69 -4.64 9.31
N ASN A 263 -2.02 -4.59 9.16
CA ASN A 263 -2.79 -5.74 8.68
C ASN A 263 -2.59 -5.99 7.18
N LEU A 264 -2.57 -4.94 6.37
CA LEU A 264 -2.33 -5.05 4.92
C LEU A 264 -0.90 -5.50 4.64
N ALA A 265 0.11 -4.94 5.29
CA ALA A 265 1.51 -5.31 5.11
C ALA A 265 1.73 -6.80 5.38
N LYS A 266 1.18 -7.35 6.48
CA LYS A 266 1.22 -8.79 6.77
C LYS A 266 0.62 -9.62 5.63
N LYS A 267 -0.56 -9.22 5.13
CA LYS A 267 -1.24 -9.91 4.03
C LYS A 267 -0.40 -9.91 2.74
N TYR A 268 0.20 -8.77 2.40
CA TYR A 268 1.08 -8.66 1.24
C TYR A 268 2.33 -9.53 1.37
N VAL A 269 2.99 -9.49 2.52
CA VAL A 269 4.19 -10.32 2.80
C VAL A 269 3.85 -11.81 2.79
N GLU A 270 2.71 -12.21 3.37
CA GLU A 270 2.26 -13.60 3.37
C GLU A 270 2.00 -14.13 1.96
N VAL A 271 1.27 -13.35 1.15
CA VAL A 271 0.92 -13.76 -0.22
C VAL A 271 2.13 -13.81 -1.13
N MET A 272 3.08 -12.88 -0.96
CA MET A 272 4.31 -12.82 -1.77
C MET A 272 5.35 -13.89 -1.42
N GLY A 273 5.30 -14.45 -0.20
CA GLY A 273 6.23 -15.51 0.23
C GLY A 273 7.68 -15.05 0.17
N ASP A 274 8.49 -15.66 -0.70
CA ASP A 274 9.92 -15.33 -0.88
C ASP A 274 10.16 -14.09 -1.76
N LYS A 275 9.13 -13.60 -2.44
CA LYS A 275 9.23 -12.38 -3.25
C LYS A 275 9.21 -11.14 -2.35
N GLN A 276 9.49 -9.98 -2.94
CA GLN A 276 9.62 -8.73 -2.20
C GLN A 276 8.31 -7.96 -2.12
N THR A 277 8.22 -7.10 -1.11
CA THR A 277 7.07 -6.19 -0.94
C THR A 277 7.54 -4.75 -0.78
N GLY A 278 6.73 -3.82 -1.28
CA GLY A 278 7.00 -2.39 -1.17
C GLY A 278 5.82 -1.62 -0.58
N PHE A 279 6.11 -0.41 -0.13
CA PHE A 279 5.10 0.54 0.36
C PHE A 279 5.27 1.91 -0.30
N HIS A 280 4.17 2.45 -0.80
CA HIS A 280 4.07 3.82 -1.30
C HIS A 280 2.88 4.51 -0.62
N GLY A 281 3.13 5.57 0.13
CA GLY A 281 2.10 6.27 0.92
C GLY A 281 2.01 7.75 0.63
N HIS A 282 0.78 8.21 0.28
CA HIS A 282 0.46 9.62 0.23
C HIS A 282 0.22 10.22 1.61
N ASN A 283 0.44 11.52 1.75
CA ASN A 283 0.53 12.20 3.04
C ASN A 283 -0.72 13.02 3.42
N ASN A 284 -1.89 12.64 2.90
CA ASN A 284 -3.14 13.41 3.08
C ASN A 284 -3.50 13.62 4.55
N GLN A 285 -3.37 12.61 5.39
CA GLN A 285 -3.58 12.69 6.84
C GLN A 285 -2.28 12.93 7.64
N GLN A 286 -1.17 13.27 6.98
CA GLN A 286 0.15 13.44 7.59
C GLN A 286 0.71 12.15 8.22
N LEU A 287 0.26 10.99 7.74
CA LEU A 287 0.65 9.67 8.25
C LEU A 287 1.62 8.91 7.34
N ALA A 288 2.02 9.46 6.18
CA ALA A 288 2.85 8.73 5.23
C ALA A 288 4.13 8.16 5.85
N PHE A 289 4.86 8.94 6.67
CA PHE A 289 6.05 8.46 7.36
C PHE A 289 5.73 7.37 8.39
N ALA A 290 4.73 7.59 9.24
CA ALA A 290 4.31 6.61 10.25
C ALA A 290 3.89 5.29 9.60
N ASN A 291 3.11 5.36 8.51
CA ASN A 291 2.65 4.22 7.74
C ASN A 291 3.81 3.50 7.03
N THR A 292 4.81 4.24 6.53
CA THR A 292 6.04 3.66 5.95
C THR A 292 6.79 2.85 7.01
N ILE A 293 6.97 3.39 8.20
CA ILE A 293 7.64 2.68 9.31
C ILE A 293 6.82 1.47 9.76
N GLU A 294 5.48 1.60 9.89
CA GLU A 294 4.62 0.49 10.31
C GLU A 294 4.60 -0.64 9.27
N SER A 295 4.55 -0.32 7.97
CA SER A 295 4.65 -1.34 6.92
C SER A 295 5.98 -2.10 7.00
N CYS A 296 7.08 -1.38 7.21
CA CYS A 296 8.41 -1.97 7.35
C CYS A 296 8.52 -2.87 8.59
N ARG A 297 7.93 -2.48 9.72
CA ARG A 297 7.86 -3.33 10.94
C ARG A 297 7.20 -4.68 10.67
N HIS A 298 6.32 -4.75 9.69
CA HIS A 298 5.58 -5.96 9.30
C HIS A 298 6.15 -6.66 8.07
N GLY A 299 7.41 -6.40 7.70
CA GLY A 299 8.17 -7.18 6.73
C GLY A 299 8.26 -6.55 5.33
N VAL A 300 7.58 -5.43 5.07
CA VAL A 300 7.80 -4.67 3.83
C VAL A 300 9.22 -4.10 3.82
N ASN A 301 9.91 -4.18 2.70
CA ASN A 301 11.31 -3.82 2.63
C ASN A 301 11.69 -2.82 1.53
N TYR A 302 10.81 -2.52 0.57
CA TYR A 302 10.99 -1.44 -0.41
C TYR A 302 10.14 -0.24 -0.01
N LEU A 303 10.76 0.90 0.27
CA LEU A 303 10.11 2.06 0.85
C LEU A 303 10.23 3.27 -0.08
N ASP A 304 9.10 3.71 -0.63
CA ASP A 304 9.04 4.88 -1.50
C ASP A 304 9.10 6.18 -0.69
N VAL A 305 9.90 7.11 -1.20
CA VAL A 305 10.04 8.47 -0.65
C VAL A 305 10.11 9.49 -1.78
N THR A 306 9.92 10.77 -1.43
CA THR A 306 10.20 11.89 -2.32
C THR A 306 10.89 13.01 -1.59
N VAL A 307 11.75 13.75 -2.27
CA VAL A 307 12.45 14.91 -1.71
C VAL A 307 11.46 15.96 -1.26
N ASN A 308 11.53 16.36 0.01
CA ASN A 308 10.61 17.29 0.67
C ASN A 308 9.12 16.88 0.53
N GLY A 309 8.86 15.57 0.44
CA GLY A 309 7.52 15.04 0.22
C GLY A 309 6.89 15.46 -1.11
N MET A 310 7.68 15.88 -2.11
CA MET A 310 7.16 16.38 -3.39
C MET A 310 6.27 15.35 -4.08
N GLY A 311 5.05 15.75 -4.42
CA GLY A 311 4.08 14.89 -5.06
C GLY A 311 2.72 15.53 -5.19
N ARG A 312 1.82 14.85 -5.87
CA ARG A 312 0.46 15.34 -6.06
C ARG A 312 -0.22 15.62 -4.71
N GLY A 313 -0.87 16.78 -4.61
CA GLY A 313 -1.69 17.12 -3.44
C GLY A 313 -0.87 17.26 -2.17
N ALA A 314 -1.18 16.44 -1.18
CA ALA A 314 -0.50 16.44 0.12
C ALA A 314 0.94 15.85 0.07
N GLY A 315 1.34 15.31 -1.08
CA GLY A 315 2.65 14.71 -1.27
C GLY A 315 2.78 13.31 -0.66
N ASN A 316 4.01 12.93 -0.31
CA ASN A 316 4.43 11.58 0.04
C ASN A 316 5.27 11.55 1.33
N CYS A 317 5.79 10.37 1.70
CA CYS A 317 6.83 10.23 2.71
C CYS A 317 8.10 11.01 2.31
N PHE A 318 8.67 11.77 3.24
CA PHE A 318 9.84 12.63 3.00
C PHE A 318 11.13 11.81 2.96
N SER A 319 11.95 11.96 1.90
CA SER A 319 13.25 11.29 1.80
C SER A 319 14.16 11.63 2.96
N GLU A 320 14.31 12.91 3.28
CA GLU A 320 15.18 13.38 4.37
C GLU A 320 14.74 12.86 5.74
N GLN A 321 13.43 12.67 5.95
CA GLN A 321 12.92 12.13 7.21
C GLN A 321 13.20 10.63 7.33
N LEU A 322 12.92 9.85 6.27
CA LEU A 322 13.16 8.41 6.29
C LEU A 322 14.65 8.08 6.39
N LEU A 323 15.50 8.73 5.59
CA LEU A 323 16.95 8.49 5.60
C LEU A 323 17.59 8.85 6.95
N SER A 324 17.09 9.90 7.61
CA SER A 324 17.53 10.26 8.98
C SER A 324 17.10 9.25 10.04
N PHE A 325 15.96 8.58 9.82
CA PHE A 325 15.41 7.61 10.78
C PHE A 325 16.08 6.25 10.69
N LEU A 326 16.35 5.77 9.45
CA LEU A 326 16.91 4.43 9.22
C LEU A 326 18.31 4.30 9.85
N LYS A 327 18.54 3.17 10.52
CA LYS A 327 19.83 2.86 11.18
C LYS A 327 20.83 2.13 10.27
N ASN A 328 20.67 2.30 8.98
CA ASN A 328 21.60 1.75 7.98
C ASN A 328 22.69 2.79 7.68
N PRO A 329 23.98 2.49 7.92
CA PRO A 329 25.08 3.45 7.79
C PRO A 329 25.33 3.91 6.34
N LYS A 330 24.76 3.22 5.34
CA LYS A 330 24.85 3.66 3.94
C LYS A 330 23.99 4.88 3.63
N TYR A 331 22.91 5.12 4.42
CA TYR A 331 22.00 6.21 4.18
C TYR A 331 22.44 7.51 4.86
N SER A 332 22.37 8.61 4.12
CA SER A 332 22.60 9.96 4.62
C SER A 332 21.54 10.91 4.08
N ALA A 333 20.91 11.68 4.97
CA ALA A 333 19.98 12.73 4.55
C ALA A 333 20.70 14.01 4.07
N LEU A 334 21.98 14.19 4.36
CA LEU A 334 22.70 15.44 4.06
C LEU A 334 22.65 15.84 2.59
N PRO A 335 22.96 14.94 1.61
CA PRO A 335 22.90 15.30 0.19
C PRO A 335 21.48 15.70 -0.26
N ILE A 336 20.44 15.12 0.36
CA ILE A 336 19.05 15.48 0.08
C ILE A 336 18.72 16.86 0.64
N LEU A 337 19.21 17.20 1.83
CA LEU A 337 19.04 18.53 2.43
C LEU A 337 19.74 19.61 1.59
N ASP A 338 20.93 19.34 1.05
CA ASP A 338 21.63 20.24 0.13
C ASP A 338 20.81 20.48 -1.15
N LEU A 339 20.22 19.41 -1.69
CA LEU A 339 19.33 19.50 -2.85
C LEU A 339 18.08 20.33 -2.55
N VAL A 340 17.46 20.12 -1.37
CA VAL A 340 16.31 20.92 -0.90
C VAL A 340 16.68 22.39 -0.86
N GLN A 341 17.82 22.72 -0.27
CA GLN A 341 18.31 24.09 -0.17
C GLN A 341 18.57 24.73 -1.55
N LYS A 342 19.20 23.97 -2.47
CA LYS A 342 19.58 24.49 -3.80
C LYS A 342 18.37 24.68 -4.71
N HIS A 343 17.42 23.76 -4.72
CA HIS A 343 16.34 23.71 -5.71
C HIS A 343 14.94 23.86 -5.13
N VAL A 344 14.60 23.08 -4.09
CA VAL A 344 13.20 22.97 -3.63
C VAL A 344 12.71 24.26 -3.02
N LEU A 345 13.56 24.96 -2.25
CA LEU A 345 13.19 26.27 -1.68
C LEU A 345 12.86 27.28 -2.77
N LYS A 346 13.62 27.27 -3.88
CA LYS A 346 13.34 28.12 -5.03
C LYS A 346 12.04 27.72 -5.72
N MET A 347 11.80 26.41 -5.96
CA MET A 347 10.54 25.94 -6.54
C MET A 347 9.33 26.42 -5.75
N LYS A 348 9.39 26.34 -4.42
CA LYS A 348 8.33 26.83 -3.53
C LYS A 348 8.17 28.36 -3.63
N ALA A 349 9.27 29.11 -3.68
CA ALA A 349 9.24 30.57 -3.87
C ALA A 349 8.65 30.95 -5.25
N ASP A 350 8.90 30.14 -6.28
CA ASP A 350 8.34 30.30 -7.63
C ASP A 350 6.86 29.86 -7.73
N GLY A 351 6.24 29.46 -6.60
CA GLY A 351 4.81 29.17 -6.49
C GLY A 351 4.41 27.70 -6.69
N TRP A 352 5.36 26.78 -6.74
CA TRP A 352 5.03 25.35 -6.76
C TRP A 352 4.42 24.92 -5.44
N LYS A 353 3.29 24.20 -5.48
CA LYS A 353 2.51 23.84 -4.30
C LYS A 353 2.34 22.33 -4.17
N TRP A 354 2.75 21.81 -3.05
CA TRP A 354 2.43 20.48 -2.55
C TRP A 354 2.56 20.51 -1.02
N GLY A 355 2.00 19.49 -0.38
CA GLY A 355 2.05 19.34 1.07
C GLY A 355 0.68 19.50 1.70
N TYR A 356 0.66 19.68 3.02
CA TYR A 356 -0.56 19.79 3.80
C TYR A 356 -1.43 20.95 3.36
N ASP A 357 -2.73 20.64 3.14
CA ASP A 357 -3.81 21.61 3.05
C ASP A 357 -5.11 20.93 3.50
N ILE A 358 -6.06 21.71 4.03
CA ILE A 358 -7.34 21.18 4.56
C ILE A 358 -8.10 20.37 3.51
N PRO A 359 -8.25 20.78 2.25
CA PRO A 359 -8.93 19.98 1.23
C PRO A 359 -8.30 18.60 1.02
N TYR A 360 -6.99 18.49 1.08
CA TYR A 360 -6.31 17.20 0.97
C TYR A 360 -6.52 16.32 2.22
N LEU A 361 -6.49 16.92 3.42
CA LEU A 361 -6.84 16.21 4.64
C LEU A 361 -8.26 15.63 4.55
N LEU A 362 -9.23 16.43 4.11
CA LEU A 362 -10.63 15.98 3.97
C LEU A 362 -10.75 14.81 2.98
N THR A 363 -10.09 14.88 1.82
CA THR A 363 -10.11 13.74 0.88
C THR A 363 -9.45 12.49 1.46
N GLY A 364 -8.40 12.63 2.26
CA GLY A 364 -7.78 11.50 2.98
C GLY A 364 -8.74 10.88 3.99
N VAL A 365 -9.33 11.68 4.88
CA VAL A 365 -10.27 11.22 5.90
C VAL A 365 -11.49 10.53 5.28
N MET A 366 -12.02 11.09 4.19
CA MET A 366 -13.19 10.54 3.48
C MET A 366 -12.83 9.45 2.46
N ASN A 367 -11.59 8.98 2.42
CA ASN A 367 -11.14 7.98 1.44
C ASN A 367 -11.49 8.37 -0.02
N SER A 368 -11.43 9.65 -0.37
CA SER A 368 -11.84 10.17 -1.67
C SER A 368 -10.63 10.52 -2.54
N HIS A 369 -10.81 10.46 -3.86
CA HIS A 369 -9.72 10.77 -4.80
C HIS A 369 -9.30 12.25 -4.68
N PRO A 370 -8.00 12.57 -4.62
CA PRO A 370 -7.51 13.95 -4.39
C PRO A 370 -7.85 14.94 -5.51
N SER A 371 -8.39 14.51 -6.65
CA SER A 371 -8.88 15.39 -7.71
C SER A 371 -9.96 16.36 -7.23
N SER A 372 -10.81 15.96 -6.29
CA SER A 372 -11.85 16.83 -5.70
C SER A 372 -11.21 17.98 -4.93
N ALA A 373 -10.18 17.71 -4.12
CA ALA A 373 -9.41 18.76 -3.42
C ALA A 373 -8.66 19.67 -4.40
N ILE A 374 -8.05 19.12 -5.45
CA ILE A 374 -7.36 19.93 -6.47
C ILE A 374 -8.33 20.88 -7.17
N LYS A 375 -9.54 20.40 -7.50
CA LYS A 375 -10.59 21.23 -8.09
C LYS A 375 -11.03 22.35 -7.14
N PHE A 376 -11.33 21.99 -5.87
CA PHE A 376 -11.71 22.93 -4.82
C PHE A 376 -10.69 24.08 -4.65
N ILE A 377 -9.39 23.73 -4.60
CA ILE A 377 -8.29 24.71 -4.48
C ILE A 377 -8.19 25.58 -5.73
N LYS A 378 -8.30 25.00 -6.94
CA LYS A 378 -8.26 25.75 -8.19
C LYS A 378 -9.40 26.77 -8.32
N GLU A 379 -10.57 26.46 -7.77
CA GLU A 379 -11.73 27.34 -7.71
C GLU A 379 -11.59 28.45 -6.65
N GLY A 380 -10.51 28.44 -5.86
CA GLY A 380 -10.27 29.43 -4.79
C GLY A 380 -11.28 29.35 -3.65
N ARG A 381 -11.93 28.20 -3.47
CA ARG A 381 -12.94 27.98 -2.43
C ARG A 381 -12.29 27.89 -1.05
N THR A 382 -13.03 28.31 -0.02
CA THR A 382 -12.63 28.26 1.41
C THR A 382 -13.74 27.74 2.32
N ASP A 383 -14.84 27.27 1.75
CA ASP A 383 -16.02 26.73 2.44
C ASP A 383 -15.79 25.25 2.83
N TYR A 384 -14.77 24.98 3.65
CA TYR A 384 -14.29 23.63 3.99
C TYR A 384 -15.36 22.71 4.58
N SER A 385 -16.28 23.26 5.42
CA SER A 385 -17.38 22.47 5.99
C SER A 385 -18.33 21.98 4.90
N TRP A 386 -18.62 22.84 3.91
CA TRP A 386 -19.47 22.45 2.79
C TRP A 386 -18.78 21.41 1.90
N PHE A 387 -17.50 21.61 1.62
CA PHE A 387 -16.70 20.64 0.88
C PHE A 387 -16.67 19.27 1.56
N ALA A 388 -16.59 19.21 2.90
CA ALA A 388 -16.68 17.95 3.64
C ALA A 388 -18.04 17.28 3.44
N HIS A 389 -19.15 18.02 3.43
CA HIS A 389 -20.48 17.48 3.11
C HIS A 389 -20.57 16.95 1.68
N GLU A 390 -20.04 17.70 0.68
CA GLU A 390 -19.99 17.24 -0.71
C GLU A 390 -19.26 15.89 -0.84
N LEU A 391 -18.14 15.71 -0.12
CA LEU A 391 -17.39 14.45 -0.14
C LEU A 391 -18.17 13.29 0.50
N MET A 392 -18.96 13.54 1.56
CA MET A 392 -19.81 12.52 2.19
C MET A 392 -20.98 12.07 1.29
N GLU A 393 -21.45 12.95 0.40
CA GLU A 393 -22.54 12.61 -0.54
C GLU A 393 -22.04 11.87 -1.79
N MET A 394 -20.72 11.87 -2.04
CA MET A 394 -20.11 11.21 -3.21
C MET A 394 -19.70 9.75 -2.95
N ASP A 395 -19.66 9.31 -1.70
CA ASP A 395 -19.37 7.93 -1.28
C ASP A 395 -20.67 7.11 -1.14
#